data_9e804e1383555253ddbe62614c26fbf0
#
_entry.id   9e804e1383555253ddbe62614c26fbf0
#
_cell.length_a   1.000
_cell.length_b   1.000
_cell.length_c   1.000
_cell.angle_alpha   90.00
_cell.angle_beta   90.00
_cell.angle_gamma   90.00
#
_symmetry.space_group_name_H-M   'P 1'
#
loop_
_entity.id
_entity.type
_entity.pdbx_description
1 polymer ?
#
loop_
_entity_poly.entity_id
_entity_poly.type
_entity_poly.pdbx_seq_one_letter_code
_entity_poly.pdbx_strand_id
1 'polypeptide(L)'
;MTGNNSTYYVTAQPTAYPPIGNAGIASVLCVRDPSETTQPNAFDITEADNLIPQHVSYTNVPLPHVPAMTQGQFNMQAYNAAVVINSWAPPLLVHCSTGDRASAAFAVFMIQFCGWPNADAADFAQTKLALANALFIQQVNNYTQP
;
A
#
# COMPACT_ATOMS: atom_id res chain seq x y z
N MET A 1 3.78 2.27 16.82
CA MET A 1 2.64 3.10 16.41
C MET A 1 1.88 3.55 17.63
N THR A 2 1.72 4.82 17.77
CA THR A 2 0.93 5.37 18.87
C THR A 2 -0.55 5.46 18.51
N GLY A 3 -0.95 4.87 17.41
CA GLY A 3 -2.11 5.24 16.68
C GLY A 3 -3.41 4.71 17.19
N ASN A 4 -3.78 4.93 18.45
CA ASN A 4 -5.12 4.59 18.92
C ASN A 4 -6.21 5.23 18.06
N ASN A 5 -5.90 6.33 17.37
CA ASN A 5 -6.80 7.05 16.48
C ASN A 5 -6.34 7.04 15.04
N SER A 6 -5.36 6.20 14.69
CA SER A 6 -4.87 6.12 13.33
C SER A 6 -5.89 5.39 12.45
N THR A 7 -6.24 6.01 11.33
CA THR A 7 -7.15 5.44 10.35
C THR A 7 -6.39 5.18 9.07
N TYR A 8 -6.54 3.98 8.54
CA TYR A 8 -5.92 3.54 7.30
C TYR A 8 -6.98 3.06 6.32
N TYR A 9 -6.82 3.43 5.07
CA TYR A 9 -7.63 2.94 3.97
C TYR A 9 -6.74 2.17 3.00
N VAL A 10 -7.12 0.97 2.65
CA VAL A 10 -6.39 0.11 1.71
C VAL A 10 -7.31 -0.16 0.53
N THR A 11 -6.96 0.34 -0.65
CA THR A 11 -7.90 0.37 -1.78
C THR A 11 -7.26 0.03 -3.11
N ALA A 12 -8.13 -0.10 -4.13
CA ALA A 12 -7.74 -0.04 -5.54
C ALA A 12 -7.38 1.40 -5.95
N GLN A 13 -6.98 1.59 -7.20
CA GLN A 13 -6.67 2.91 -7.74
C GLN A 13 -7.86 3.85 -7.59
N PRO A 14 -7.71 5.00 -6.94
CA PRO A 14 -8.75 6.03 -6.94
C PRO A 14 -9.00 6.57 -8.35
N THR A 15 -10.25 6.88 -8.64
CA THR A 15 -10.66 7.42 -9.94
C THR A 15 -10.92 8.92 -9.91
N ALA A 16 -10.96 9.52 -8.72
CA ALA A 16 -11.14 10.96 -8.55
C ALA A 16 -10.43 11.42 -7.28
N TYR A 17 -9.85 12.60 -7.31
CA TYR A 17 -9.01 13.10 -6.22
C TYR A 17 -9.68 14.14 -5.32
N PRO A 18 -10.62 14.97 -5.77
CA PRO A 18 -11.33 15.85 -4.85
C PRO A 18 -12.00 15.12 -3.67
N PRO A 19 -12.63 13.93 -3.87
CA PRO A 19 -13.18 13.17 -2.74
C PRO A 19 -12.13 12.75 -1.70
N ILE A 20 -10.87 12.55 -2.10
CA ILE A 20 -9.79 12.18 -1.16
C ILE A 20 -9.52 13.32 -0.18
N GLY A 21 -9.29 14.53 -0.70
CA GLY A 21 -9.08 15.71 0.15
C GLY A 21 -10.31 16.02 1.00
N ASN A 22 -11.50 15.90 0.41
CA ASN A 22 -12.76 16.17 1.12
C ASN A 22 -13.06 15.15 2.21
N ALA A 23 -12.52 13.92 2.11
CA ALA A 23 -12.66 12.89 3.13
C ALA A 23 -11.71 13.09 4.32
N GLY A 24 -10.86 14.12 4.28
CA GLY A 24 -9.91 14.40 5.35
C GLY A 24 -8.68 13.51 5.35
N ILE A 25 -8.39 12.81 4.24
CA ILE A 25 -7.18 12.01 4.11
C ILE A 25 -5.96 12.93 4.11
N ALA A 26 -4.99 12.64 4.98
CA ALA A 26 -3.80 13.46 5.13
C ALA A 26 -2.65 13.00 4.24
N SER A 27 -2.58 11.70 3.92
CA SER A 27 -1.46 11.11 3.18
C SER A 27 -1.92 10.02 2.24
N VAL A 28 -1.27 9.90 1.09
CA VAL A 28 -1.51 8.84 0.10
C VAL A 28 -0.18 8.15 -0.24
N LEU A 29 -0.17 6.84 -0.11
CA LEU A 29 0.91 5.97 -0.58
C LEU A 29 0.41 5.15 -1.76
N CYS A 30 1.01 5.33 -2.92
CA CYS A 30 0.79 4.51 -4.10
C CYS A 30 1.88 3.46 -4.20
N VAL A 31 1.50 2.18 -4.29
CA VAL A 31 2.47 1.09 -4.42
C VAL A 31 2.48 0.48 -5.82
N ARG A 32 1.99 1.20 -6.81
CA ARG A 32 2.06 0.78 -8.21
C ARG A 32 3.42 1.10 -8.81
N ASP A 33 3.80 0.34 -9.83
CA ASP A 33 4.95 0.66 -10.65
C ASP A 33 4.55 1.74 -11.69
N PRO A 34 5.31 2.84 -11.79
CA PRO A 34 5.02 3.87 -12.80
C PRO A 34 5.02 3.38 -14.25
N SER A 35 5.58 2.20 -14.54
CA SER A 35 5.54 1.59 -15.86
C SER A 35 4.17 1.00 -16.23
N GLU A 36 3.21 0.96 -15.30
CA GLU A 36 1.88 0.39 -15.52
C GLU A 36 1.00 1.36 -16.31
N THR A 37 1.33 1.59 -17.57
CA THR A 37 0.66 2.60 -18.40
C THR A 37 -0.44 2.03 -19.30
N THR A 38 -0.52 0.69 -19.43
CA THR A 38 -1.43 0.04 -20.39
C THR A 38 -2.48 -0.86 -19.74
N GLN A 39 -2.48 -0.99 -18.42
CA GLN A 39 -3.42 -1.84 -17.70
C GLN A 39 -4.80 -1.16 -17.57
N PRO A 40 -5.88 -1.92 -17.40
CA PRO A 40 -7.09 -1.35 -16.83
C PRO A 40 -6.74 -0.58 -15.55
N ASN A 41 -7.24 0.62 -15.37
CA ASN A 41 -6.81 1.51 -14.29
C ASN A 41 -5.30 1.80 -14.37
N ALA A 42 -4.83 2.31 -15.51
CA ALA A 42 -3.43 2.69 -15.70
C ALA A 42 -2.94 3.60 -14.57
N PHE A 43 -1.64 3.53 -14.29
CA PHE A 43 -1.02 4.42 -13.29
C PHE A 43 -1.28 5.88 -13.68
N ASP A 44 -1.83 6.63 -12.76
CA ASP A 44 -2.08 8.06 -13.00
C ASP A 44 -0.86 8.88 -12.59
N ILE A 45 -0.07 9.28 -13.57
CA ILE A 45 1.12 10.10 -13.34
C ILE A 45 0.80 11.50 -12.83
N THR A 46 -0.47 11.92 -12.90
CA THR A 46 -0.90 13.24 -12.43
C THR A 46 -1.45 13.19 -10.99
N GLU A 47 -1.48 12.04 -10.36
CA GLU A 47 -2.05 11.88 -9.02
C GLU A 47 -1.43 12.82 -8.02
N ALA A 48 -0.10 12.92 -7.99
CA ALA A 48 0.60 13.83 -7.11
C ALA A 48 0.19 15.29 -7.36
N ASP A 49 0.09 15.68 -8.63
CA ASP A 49 -0.29 17.04 -9.02
C ASP A 49 -1.73 17.38 -8.61
N ASN A 50 -2.59 16.37 -8.49
CA ASN A 50 -3.97 16.55 -8.02
C ASN A 50 -4.10 16.58 -6.50
N LEU A 51 -3.23 15.87 -5.77
CA LEU A 51 -3.33 15.73 -4.32
C LEU A 51 -2.56 16.80 -3.55
N ILE A 52 -1.36 17.16 -4.00
CA ILE A 52 -0.51 18.14 -3.32
C ILE A 52 -1.23 19.48 -3.12
N PRO A 53 -1.93 20.06 -4.13
CA PRO A 53 -2.66 21.31 -3.92
C PRO A 53 -3.78 21.22 -2.88
N GLN A 54 -4.25 20.02 -2.55
CA GLN A 54 -5.24 19.78 -1.52
C GLN A 54 -4.63 19.59 -0.14
N HIS A 55 -3.32 19.82 0.00
CA HIS A 55 -2.54 19.58 1.22
C HIS A 55 -2.51 18.10 1.64
N VAL A 56 -2.62 17.18 0.67
CA VAL A 56 -2.46 15.75 0.87
C VAL A 56 -1.03 15.36 0.50
N SER A 57 -0.30 14.80 1.44
CA SER A 57 1.06 14.28 1.16
C SER A 57 0.97 13.05 0.28
N TYR A 58 1.86 12.94 -0.71
CA TYR A 58 1.85 11.83 -1.66
C TYR A 58 3.24 11.26 -1.86
N THR A 59 3.34 9.93 -1.89
CA THR A 59 4.56 9.26 -2.33
C THR A 59 4.23 7.96 -3.07
N ASN A 60 5.17 7.53 -3.91
CA ASN A 60 5.11 6.25 -4.60
C ASN A 60 6.27 5.36 -4.15
N VAL A 61 5.93 4.20 -3.62
CA VAL A 61 6.89 3.12 -3.32
C VAL A 61 6.47 1.92 -4.14
N PRO A 62 7.09 1.68 -5.30
CA PRO A 62 6.60 0.67 -6.23
C PRO A 62 6.80 -0.76 -5.71
N LEU A 63 5.73 -1.56 -5.81
CA LEU A 63 5.77 -3.01 -5.71
C LEU A 63 5.44 -3.56 -7.10
N PRO A 64 6.44 -3.80 -7.97
CA PRO A 64 6.20 -4.30 -9.32
C PRO A 64 5.58 -5.69 -9.29
N HIS A 65 4.73 -6.00 -10.30
CA HIS A 65 4.22 -7.36 -10.42
C HIS A 65 4.47 -7.97 -11.80
N VAL A 66 5.03 -7.19 -12.73
CA VAL A 66 5.45 -7.66 -14.06
C VAL A 66 6.81 -7.05 -14.38
N PRO A 67 7.89 -7.84 -14.37
CA PRO A 67 7.96 -9.23 -13.88
C PRO A 67 7.69 -9.34 -12.37
N ALA A 68 7.29 -10.53 -11.92
CA ALA A 68 7.03 -10.76 -10.51
C ALA A 68 8.30 -10.53 -9.67
N MET A 69 8.13 -9.95 -8.48
CA MET A 69 9.24 -9.75 -7.55
C MET A 69 9.73 -11.08 -6.98
N THR A 70 11.05 -11.20 -6.78
CA THR A 70 11.59 -12.24 -5.92
C THR A 70 11.19 -11.96 -4.46
N GLN A 71 11.34 -12.96 -3.59
CA GLN A 71 11.06 -12.75 -2.15
C GLN A 71 11.92 -11.62 -1.57
N GLY A 72 13.19 -11.55 -1.94
CA GLY A 72 14.08 -10.48 -1.47
C GLY A 72 13.65 -9.09 -1.94
N GLN A 73 13.25 -8.98 -3.20
CA GLN A 73 12.71 -7.73 -3.73
C GLN A 73 11.41 -7.32 -3.03
N PHE A 74 10.52 -8.28 -2.81
CA PHE A 74 9.30 -8.04 -2.06
C PHE A 74 9.60 -7.55 -0.64
N ASN A 75 10.50 -8.24 0.06
CA ASN A 75 10.86 -7.86 1.43
C ASN A 75 11.34 -6.41 1.51
N MET A 76 12.20 -6.00 0.57
CA MET A 76 12.75 -4.64 0.55
C MET A 76 11.67 -3.61 0.22
N GLN A 77 10.92 -3.82 -0.86
CA GLN A 77 9.92 -2.85 -1.31
C GLN A 77 8.74 -2.75 -0.35
N ALA A 78 8.28 -3.89 0.17
CA ALA A 78 7.21 -3.90 1.16
C ALA A 78 7.66 -3.27 2.49
N TYR A 79 8.92 -3.47 2.90
CA TYR A 79 9.47 -2.78 4.06
C TYR A 79 9.48 -1.26 3.85
N ASN A 80 9.94 -0.79 2.69
CA ASN A 80 9.94 0.64 2.38
C ASN A 80 8.52 1.23 2.43
N ALA A 81 7.54 0.52 1.89
CA ALA A 81 6.14 0.92 1.98
C ALA A 81 5.65 0.94 3.45
N ALA A 82 6.01 -0.07 4.23
CA ALA A 82 5.64 -0.17 5.63
C ALA A 82 6.20 1.00 6.47
N VAL A 83 7.41 1.45 6.16
CA VAL A 83 8.02 2.63 6.81
C VAL A 83 7.16 3.87 6.56
N VAL A 84 6.69 4.07 5.35
CA VAL A 84 5.80 5.19 5.01
C VAL A 84 4.48 5.07 5.79
N ILE A 85 3.87 3.89 5.80
CA ILE A 85 2.62 3.66 6.54
C ILE A 85 2.80 3.97 8.02
N ASN A 86 3.94 3.59 8.60
CA ASN A 86 4.22 3.80 10.01
C ASN A 86 4.52 5.27 10.37
N SER A 87 5.05 6.05 9.43
CA SER A 87 5.61 7.37 9.73
C SER A 87 4.80 8.54 9.17
N TRP A 88 3.98 8.33 8.14
CA TRP A 88 3.21 9.40 7.53
C TRP A 88 1.90 9.65 8.26
N ALA A 89 1.41 10.89 8.17
CA ALA A 89 0.25 11.33 8.94
C ALA A 89 -1.04 10.60 8.53
N PRO A 90 -1.76 9.99 9.49
CA PRO A 90 -3.09 9.45 9.24
C PRO A 90 -4.13 10.60 9.22
N PRO A 91 -5.28 10.41 8.61
CA PRO A 91 -5.70 9.22 7.85
C PRO A 91 -4.86 9.01 6.59
N LEU A 92 -4.43 7.77 6.37
CA LEU A 92 -3.53 7.40 5.27
C LEU A 92 -4.25 6.45 4.32
N LEU A 93 -4.19 6.76 3.04
CA LEU A 93 -4.69 5.90 1.97
C LEU A 93 -3.50 5.17 1.33
N VAL A 94 -3.56 3.85 1.28
CA VAL A 94 -2.63 3.00 0.55
C VAL A 94 -3.37 2.39 -0.62
N HIS A 95 -2.88 2.56 -1.82
CA HIS A 95 -3.53 1.97 -3.00
C HIS A 95 -2.55 1.39 -4.01
N CYS A 96 -3.09 0.51 -4.84
CA CYS A 96 -2.45 0.01 -6.04
C CYS A 96 -3.47 -0.02 -7.17
N SER A 97 -3.43 -1.02 -8.07
CA SER A 97 -4.43 -1.13 -9.15
C SER A 97 -5.76 -1.71 -8.64
N THR A 98 -5.68 -2.88 -7.98
CA THR A 98 -6.85 -3.66 -7.55
C THR A 98 -6.98 -3.77 -6.03
N GLY A 99 -6.00 -3.28 -5.27
CA GLY A 99 -5.94 -3.40 -3.82
C GLY A 99 -5.05 -4.53 -3.32
N ASP A 100 -4.57 -5.40 -4.18
CA ASP A 100 -3.82 -6.61 -3.83
C ASP A 100 -2.44 -6.26 -3.23
N ARG A 101 -1.66 -5.48 -3.94
CA ARG A 101 -0.32 -5.04 -3.48
C ARG A 101 -0.41 -4.08 -2.29
N ALA A 102 -1.41 -3.21 -2.29
CA ALA A 102 -1.67 -2.33 -1.16
C ALA A 102 -1.97 -3.14 0.10
N SER A 103 -2.75 -4.21 -0.03
CA SER A 103 -3.05 -5.13 1.07
C SER A 103 -1.81 -5.88 1.55
N ALA A 104 -0.95 -6.32 0.63
CA ALA A 104 0.32 -6.96 0.98
C ALA A 104 1.25 -5.99 1.73
N ALA A 105 1.38 -4.75 1.26
CA ALA A 105 2.18 -3.73 1.93
C ALA A 105 1.66 -3.43 3.34
N PHE A 106 0.35 -3.34 3.51
CA PHE A 106 -0.25 -3.12 4.81
C PHE A 106 -0.03 -4.31 5.75
N ALA A 107 -0.11 -5.54 5.24
CA ALA A 107 0.21 -6.74 6.02
C ALA A 107 1.65 -6.69 6.54
N VAL A 108 2.60 -6.29 5.70
CA VAL A 108 4.01 -6.14 6.13
C VAL A 108 4.17 -5.05 7.18
N PHE A 109 3.42 -3.96 7.07
CA PHE A 109 3.38 -2.94 8.12
C PHE A 109 2.92 -3.54 9.46
N MET A 110 1.87 -4.35 9.45
CA MET A 110 1.39 -5.01 10.68
C MET A 110 2.45 -5.95 11.27
N ILE A 111 3.16 -6.69 10.42
CA ILE A 111 4.25 -7.58 10.87
C ILE A 111 5.39 -6.76 11.47
N GLN A 112 5.87 -5.80 10.71
CA GLN A 112 7.11 -5.07 11.01
C GLN A 112 6.97 -4.11 12.18
N PHE A 113 5.85 -3.41 12.27
CA PHE A 113 5.68 -2.31 13.22
C PHE A 113 4.59 -2.54 14.27
N CYS A 114 3.70 -3.51 14.05
CA CYS A 114 2.63 -3.82 15.00
C CYS A 114 2.83 -5.17 15.71
N GLY A 115 3.88 -5.91 15.36
CA GLY A 115 4.23 -7.17 16.03
C GLY A 115 3.35 -8.37 15.67
N TRP A 116 2.63 -8.31 14.55
CA TRP A 116 1.79 -9.42 14.14
C TRP A 116 2.62 -10.59 13.60
N PRO A 117 2.26 -11.84 13.92
CA PRO A 117 2.82 -13.00 13.21
C PRO A 117 2.48 -12.94 11.72
N ASN A 118 3.41 -13.41 10.88
CA ASN A 118 3.21 -13.36 9.43
C ASN A 118 1.91 -14.02 8.98
N ALA A 119 1.62 -15.21 9.52
CA ALA A 119 0.41 -15.93 9.14
C ALA A 119 -0.87 -15.17 9.51
N ASP A 120 -0.89 -14.52 10.65
CA ASP A 120 -2.04 -13.73 11.10
C ASP A 120 -2.23 -12.48 10.25
N ALA A 121 -1.15 -11.81 9.89
CA ALA A 121 -1.20 -10.65 9.00
C ALA A 121 -1.68 -11.03 7.60
N ALA A 122 -1.17 -12.15 7.07
CA ALA A 122 -1.61 -12.66 5.77
C ALA A 122 -3.11 -13.03 5.79
N ASP A 123 -3.57 -13.68 6.86
CA ASP A 123 -4.98 -14.04 7.01
C ASP A 123 -5.88 -12.81 7.11
N PHE A 124 -5.48 -11.83 7.89
CA PHE A 124 -6.21 -10.57 7.99
C PHE A 124 -6.32 -9.88 6.62
N ALA A 125 -5.22 -9.82 5.89
CA ALA A 125 -5.20 -9.17 4.58
C ALA A 125 -6.09 -9.90 3.57
N GLN A 126 -6.19 -11.24 3.65
CA GLN A 126 -7.08 -12.04 2.79
C GLN A 126 -8.54 -11.86 3.16
N THR A 127 -8.86 -11.81 4.46
CA THR A 127 -10.26 -11.82 4.93
C THR A 127 -10.85 -10.43 5.09
N LYS A 128 -10.06 -9.42 5.39
CA LYS A 128 -10.51 -8.06 5.69
C LYS A 128 -10.07 -7.02 4.68
N LEU A 129 -9.07 -7.33 3.86
CA LEU A 129 -8.57 -6.47 2.80
C LEU A 129 -8.76 -7.18 1.45
N ALA A 130 -7.93 -6.85 0.48
CA ALA A 130 -8.07 -7.36 -0.89
C ALA A 130 -6.91 -8.25 -1.33
N LEU A 131 -6.23 -8.92 -0.40
CA LEU A 131 -5.11 -9.81 -0.73
C LEU A 131 -5.64 -11.13 -1.29
N ALA A 132 -5.48 -11.34 -2.58
CA ALA A 132 -5.97 -12.53 -3.29
C ALA A 132 -4.90 -13.23 -4.13
N ASN A 133 -3.87 -12.52 -4.56
CA ASN A 133 -2.81 -13.08 -5.40
C ASN A 133 -1.98 -14.09 -4.61
N ALA A 134 -1.89 -15.33 -5.13
CA ALA A 134 -1.22 -16.43 -4.44
C ALA A 134 0.26 -16.14 -4.15
N LEU A 135 0.96 -15.49 -5.09
CA LEU A 135 2.36 -15.15 -4.88
C LEU A 135 2.52 -14.11 -3.75
N PHE A 136 1.68 -13.07 -3.73
CA PHE A 136 1.75 -12.07 -2.67
C PHE A 136 1.38 -12.64 -1.30
N ILE A 137 0.41 -13.53 -1.24
CA ILE A 137 0.09 -14.26 0.00
C ILE A 137 1.32 -15.03 0.50
N GLN A 138 1.98 -15.76 -0.39
CA GLN A 138 3.20 -16.50 -0.05
C GLN A 138 4.31 -15.54 0.41
N GLN A 139 4.49 -14.41 -0.28
CA GLN A 139 5.53 -13.44 0.05
C GLN A 139 5.28 -12.76 1.40
N VAL A 140 4.03 -12.49 1.76
CA VAL A 140 3.70 -11.98 3.09
C VAL A 140 4.03 -13.03 4.17
N ASN A 141 3.63 -14.30 3.94
CA ASN A 141 3.93 -15.38 4.88
C ASN A 141 5.43 -15.59 5.07
N ASN A 142 6.23 -15.35 4.06
CA ASN A 142 7.68 -15.54 4.08
C ASN A 142 8.47 -14.24 4.30
N TYR A 143 7.77 -13.15 4.60
CA TYR A 143 8.43 -11.86 4.80
C TYR A 143 9.42 -11.92 5.96
N THR A 144 10.60 -11.38 5.72
CA THR A 144 11.59 -11.09 6.76
C THR A 144 12.12 -9.67 6.56
N GLN A 145 12.51 -9.03 7.64
CA GLN A 145 13.10 -7.68 7.59
C GLN A 145 14.38 -7.73 6.77
N PRO A 146 14.49 -6.89 5.73
CA PRO A 146 15.72 -6.83 4.94
C PRO A 146 16.92 -6.30 5.68
#